data_8c8c987ca7d4f6506969ba9c29a60bec
#
_entry.id   8c8c987ca7d4f6506969ba9c29a60bec
#
_cell.length_a   1.000
_cell.length_b   1.000
_cell.length_c   1.000
_cell.angle_alpha   90.00
_cell.angle_beta   90.00
_cell.angle_gamma   90.00
#
_symmetry.space_group_name_H-M   'P 1'
#
loop_
_entity.id
_entity.type
_entity.pdbx_description
1 polymer ?
#
loop_
_entity_poly.entity_id
_entity_poly.type
_entity_poly.pdbx_seq_one_letter_code
_entity_poly.pdbx_strand_id
1 'polypeptide(L)'
;QRQDGQNEFQYEGCTGRSINMRYHNITKDDMLNGDGLRVVLWVAGCNHCCRDCQNPITWDPNGGLAFTEAEEAEIFTELDKDYISGITFSGGDPLHPSNISAVTAFAKKIRERYPNKTIWLYTGSTWEEIQNEAVVQYLDVCVDGEFQVDKADTSLRWKGSSNQRVINVPATLREGKIVLHCAN
;
A
#
# COMPACT_ATOMS: atom_id res chain seq x y z
N GLN A 1 -40.87 22.85 45.21
CA GLN A 1 -39.83 23.28 44.26
C GLN A 1 -38.77 22.18 44.24
N ARG A 2 -38.74 21.38 43.17
CA ARG A 2 -37.73 20.38 42.92
C ARG A 2 -36.83 20.91 41.81
N GLN A 3 -35.54 20.98 42.06
CA GLN A 3 -34.51 21.29 41.06
C GLN A 3 -34.06 19.99 40.43
N ASP A 4 -34.32 19.87 39.11
CA ASP A 4 -33.80 18.79 38.28
C ASP A 4 -32.38 19.14 37.89
N GLY A 5 -31.43 18.37 38.45
CA GLY A 5 -30.02 18.42 38.04
C GLY A 5 -29.81 17.61 36.76
N GLN A 6 -29.60 18.29 35.65
CA GLN A 6 -29.16 17.69 34.41
C GLN A 6 -27.67 17.34 34.55
N ASN A 7 -27.39 16.05 34.57
CA ASN A 7 -26.03 15.53 34.51
C ASN A 7 -25.62 15.42 33.02
N GLU A 8 -24.91 16.43 32.51
CA GLU A 8 -24.27 16.38 31.19
C GLU A 8 -23.05 15.48 31.31
N PHE A 9 -23.18 14.25 30.82
CA PHE A 9 -22.02 13.41 30.52
C PHE A 9 -21.33 14.01 29.28
N GLN A 10 -20.25 14.74 29.51
CA GLN A 10 -19.32 15.12 28.45
C GLN A 10 -18.54 13.87 28.03
N TYR A 11 -18.91 13.31 26.89
CA TYR A 11 -18.04 12.38 26.16
C TYR A 11 -16.90 13.20 25.59
N GLU A 12 -15.75 13.18 26.24
CA GLU A 12 -14.50 13.58 25.61
C GLU A 12 -14.21 12.61 24.47
N GLY A 13 -14.43 13.09 23.22
CA GLY A 13 -14.24 12.31 22.03
C GLY A 13 -12.79 11.90 21.86
N CYS A 14 -12.57 10.59 21.84
CA CYS A 14 -11.41 10.02 21.17
C CYS A 14 -11.40 10.51 19.74
N THR A 15 -10.51 11.46 19.42
CA THR A 15 -10.22 11.87 18.05
C THR A 15 -9.41 10.78 17.36
N GLY A 16 -10.04 9.63 17.13
CA GLY A 16 -9.60 8.66 16.15
C GLY A 16 -9.80 9.29 14.78
N ARG A 17 -8.72 9.72 14.10
CA ARG A 17 -8.80 10.07 12.68
C ARG A 17 -9.35 8.85 11.96
N SER A 18 -10.56 8.97 11.45
CA SER A 18 -11.15 7.98 10.56
C SER A 18 -10.17 7.78 9.39
N ILE A 19 -9.57 6.61 9.31
CA ILE A 19 -8.75 6.20 8.17
C ILE A 19 -9.75 5.97 7.03
N ASN A 20 -9.88 6.94 6.13
CA ASN A 20 -10.85 6.88 5.03
C ASN A 20 -10.37 6.04 3.84
N MET A 21 -9.34 5.22 4.00
CA MET A 21 -8.86 4.34 2.95
C MET A 21 -9.92 3.30 2.58
N ARG A 22 -10.06 3.05 1.28
CA ARG A 22 -10.94 2.00 0.75
C ARG A 22 -10.12 1.01 -0.05
N TYR A 23 -10.64 -0.20 -0.20
CA TYR A 23 -9.97 -1.29 -0.89
C TYR A 23 -10.96 -2.13 -1.69
N HIS A 24 -10.47 -2.81 -2.72
CA HIS A 24 -11.27 -3.72 -3.54
C HIS A 24 -11.08 -5.19 -3.17
N ASN A 25 -9.87 -5.56 -2.75
CA ASN A 25 -9.57 -6.96 -2.43
C ASN A 25 -8.37 -7.06 -1.48
N ILE A 26 -8.29 -8.19 -0.78
CA ILE A 26 -7.11 -8.69 -0.09
C ILE A 26 -6.81 -10.07 -0.68
N THR A 27 -5.75 -10.17 -1.49
CA THR A 27 -5.31 -11.45 -2.05
C THR A 27 -4.38 -12.14 -1.07
N LYS A 28 -4.64 -13.40 -0.80
CA LYS A 28 -3.79 -14.25 0.04
C LYS A 28 -2.96 -15.19 -0.85
N ASP A 29 -1.78 -15.56 -0.37
CA ASP A 29 -0.90 -16.48 -1.08
C ASP A 29 -0.55 -16.06 -2.53
N ASP A 30 -0.39 -14.74 -2.76
CA ASP A 30 -0.01 -14.18 -4.07
C ASP A 30 1.47 -14.43 -4.37
N MET A 31 1.76 -14.82 -5.62
CA MET A 31 3.12 -15.08 -6.12
C MET A 31 3.54 -14.14 -7.26
N LEU A 32 2.68 -13.22 -7.66
CA LEU A 32 2.88 -12.39 -8.85
C LEU A 32 3.31 -10.96 -8.53
N ASN A 33 3.02 -10.50 -7.32
CA ASN A 33 3.23 -9.11 -6.93
C ASN A 33 4.37 -8.92 -5.92
N GLY A 34 5.47 -9.62 -6.12
CA GLY A 34 6.70 -9.53 -5.33
C GLY A 34 7.32 -10.89 -5.02
N ASP A 35 8.42 -10.87 -4.27
CA ASP A 35 9.15 -12.09 -3.89
C ASP A 35 8.38 -12.94 -2.87
N GLY A 36 8.36 -14.24 -3.12
CA GLY A 36 7.73 -15.23 -2.24
C GLY A 36 6.21 -15.16 -2.22
N LEU A 37 5.59 -15.91 -1.31
CA LEU A 37 4.14 -15.84 -1.07
C LEU A 37 3.80 -14.58 -0.27
N ARG A 38 2.81 -13.82 -0.72
CA ARG A 38 2.51 -12.51 -0.16
C ARG A 38 1.02 -12.27 0.05
N VAL A 39 0.71 -11.37 0.96
CA VAL A 39 -0.60 -10.74 1.01
C VAL A 39 -0.55 -9.52 0.11
N VAL A 40 -1.58 -9.29 -0.71
CA VAL A 40 -1.71 -8.07 -1.51
C VAL A 40 -2.96 -7.33 -1.09
N LEU A 41 -2.79 -6.07 -0.69
CA LEU A 41 -3.89 -5.14 -0.42
C LEU A 41 -4.12 -4.28 -1.66
N TRP A 42 -5.29 -4.43 -2.27
CA TRP A 42 -5.71 -3.70 -3.48
C TRP A 42 -6.53 -2.47 -3.09
N VAL A 43 -5.87 -1.32 -2.92
CA VAL A 43 -6.52 -0.07 -2.50
C VAL A 43 -7.36 0.55 -3.62
N ALA A 44 -8.35 1.38 -3.25
CA ALA A 44 -9.15 2.21 -4.15
C ALA A 44 -8.59 3.63 -4.21
N GLY A 45 -8.66 4.26 -5.39
CA GLY A 45 -8.19 5.61 -5.67
C GLY A 45 -6.91 5.62 -6.50
N CYS A 46 -6.98 6.20 -7.70
CA CYS A 46 -5.84 6.41 -8.58
C CYS A 46 -6.11 7.56 -9.54
N ASN A 47 -5.19 8.50 -9.66
CA ASN A 47 -5.30 9.67 -10.54
C ASN A 47 -4.50 9.51 -11.85
N HIS A 48 -3.74 8.42 -12.03
CA HIS A 48 -2.88 8.23 -13.20
C HIS A 48 -3.67 7.95 -14.47
N CYS A 49 -4.81 7.25 -14.36
CA CYS A 49 -5.69 6.93 -15.51
C CYS A 49 -4.95 6.34 -16.71
N CYS A 50 -3.99 5.45 -16.46
CA CYS A 50 -3.16 4.83 -17.50
C CYS A 50 -4.01 4.15 -18.57
N ARG A 51 -3.68 4.39 -19.84
CA ARG A 51 -4.35 3.71 -20.97
C ARG A 51 -4.19 2.19 -20.83
N ASP A 52 -5.30 1.46 -20.98
CA ASP A 52 -5.38 0.01 -20.84
C ASP A 52 -4.90 -0.52 -19.46
N CYS A 53 -5.16 0.27 -18.40
CA CYS A 53 -4.89 -0.15 -17.05
C CYS A 53 -5.55 -1.51 -16.74
N GLN A 54 -4.81 -2.40 -16.09
CA GLN A 54 -5.31 -3.75 -15.74
C GLN A 54 -6.39 -3.73 -14.64
N ASN A 55 -6.45 -2.64 -13.84
CA ASN A 55 -7.36 -2.49 -12.70
C ASN A 55 -8.17 -1.19 -12.72
N PRO A 56 -8.89 -0.84 -13.80
CA PRO A 56 -9.60 0.44 -13.88
C PRO A 56 -10.71 0.60 -12.82
N ILE A 57 -11.22 -0.50 -12.29
CA ILE A 57 -12.21 -0.50 -11.19
C ILE A 57 -11.66 0.17 -9.92
N THR A 58 -10.34 0.22 -9.75
CA THR A 58 -9.69 0.81 -8.58
C THR A 58 -9.45 2.31 -8.68
N TRP A 59 -9.81 2.96 -9.79
CA TRP A 59 -9.56 4.40 -9.96
C TRP A 59 -10.42 5.27 -9.04
N ASP A 60 -11.68 4.88 -8.82
CA ASP A 60 -12.59 5.63 -7.95
C ASP A 60 -12.18 5.48 -6.47
N PRO A 61 -11.76 6.58 -5.81
CA PRO A 61 -11.38 6.53 -4.39
C PRO A 61 -12.55 6.23 -3.45
N ASN A 62 -13.81 6.33 -3.94
CA ASN A 62 -15.01 5.98 -3.19
C ASN A 62 -15.48 4.55 -3.49
N GLY A 63 -14.82 3.86 -4.42
CA GLY A 63 -15.12 2.48 -4.80
C GLY A 63 -14.71 1.46 -3.73
N GLY A 64 -15.12 0.21 -3.91
CA GLY A 64 -14.78 -0.89 -3.02
C GLY A 64 -15.39 -0.76 -1.61
N LEU A 65 -14.71 -1.34 -0.62
CA LEU A 65 -15.13 -1.42 0.79
C LEU A 65 -14.27 -0.48 1.66
N ALA A 66 -14.77 -0.08 2.81
CA ALA A 66 -13.98 0.66 3.80
C ALA A 66 -12.91 -0.27 4.40
N PHE A 67 -11.68 0.22 4.49
CA PHE A 67 -10.60 -0.48 5.19
C PHE A 67 -10.65 -0.13 6.67
N THR A 68 -10.87 -1.12 7.51
CA THR A 68 -11.09 -0.97 8.95
C THR A 68 -10.10 -1.83 9.75
N GLU A 69 -10.22 -1.79 11.06
CA GLU A 69 -9.43 -2.66 11.95
C GLU A 69 -9.69 -4.15 11.70
N ALA A 70 -10.85 -4.52 11.14
CA ALA A 70 -11.15 -5.91 10.78
C ALA A 70 -10.25 -6.40 9.65
N GLU A 71 -10.05 -5.59 8.61
CA GLU A 71 -9.16 -5.89 7.51
C GLU A 71 -7.68 -5.87 7.93
N GLU A 72 -7.30 -4.93 8.83
CA GLU A 72 -5.96 -4.97 9.45
C GLU A 72 -5.73 -6.29 10.17
N ALA A 73 -6.69 -6.75 10.98
CA ALA A 73 -6.60 -8.01 11.71
C ALA A 73 -6.54 -9.22 10.77
N GLU A 74 -7.29 -9.21 9.67
CA GLU A 74 -7.23 -10.24 8.64
C GLU A 74 -5.83 -10.32 8.02
N ILE A 75 -5.25 -9.18 7.64
CA ILE A 75 -3.90 -9.13 7.06
C ILE A 75 -2.85 -9.60 8.09
N PHE A 76 -2.97 -9.20 9.36
CA PHE A 76 -2.06 -9.68 10.41
C PHE A 76 -2.16 -11.20 10.59
N THR A 77 -3.36 -11.77 10.53
CA THR A 77 -3.53 -13.23 10.59
C THR A 77 -2.80 -13.94 9.45
N GLU A 78 -2.81 -13.37 8.25
CA GLU A 78 -2.04 -13.91 7.13
C GLU A 78 -0.52 -13.72 7.33
N LEU A 79 -0.09 -12.54 7.78
CA LEU A 79 1.34 -12.26 8.04
C LEU A 79 1.92 -13.07 9.20
N ASP A 80 1.10 -13.57 10.13
CA ASP A 80 1.53 -14.47 11.22
C ASP A 80 1.99 -15.85 10.69
N LYS A 81 1.63 -16.22 9.46
CA LYS A 81 2.05 -17.48 8.83
C LYS A 81 3.53 -17.42 8.42
N ASP A 82 4.30 -18.41 8.81
CA ASP A 82 5.75 -18.45 8.58
C ASP A 82 6.13 -18.41 7.10
N TYR A 83 5.32 -19.05 6.24
CA TYR A 83 5.57 -19.12 4.81
C TYR A 83 5.21 -17.85 4.03
N ILE A 84 4.49 -16.90 4.62
CA ILE A 84 4.20 -15.61 3.99
C ILE A 84 5.41 -14.70 4.11
N SER A 85 5.93 -14.25 2.97
CA SER A 85 7.14 -13.42 2.89
C SER A 85 6.91 -11.96 3.24
N GLY A 86 5.68 -11.48 3.13
CA GLY A 86 5.34 -10.09 3.44
C GLY A 86 4.05 -9.60 2.78
N ILE A 87 3.94 -8.28 2.67
CA ILE A 87 2.79 -7.60 2.09
C ILE A 87 3.18 -6.78 0.86
N THR A 88 2.24 -6.64 -0.06
CA THR A 88 2.31 -5.70 -1.18
C THR A 88 1.10 -4.77 -1.15
N PHE A 89 1.35 -3.47 -1.20
CA PHE A 89 0.34 -2.45 -1.43
C PHE A 89 0.24 -2.19 -2.94
N SER A 90 -0.94 -2.37 -3.51
CA SER A 90 -1.23 -2.23 -4.94
C SER A 90 -2.70 -1.83 -5.16
N GLY A 91 -3.22 -2.00 -6.36
CA GLY A 91 -4.62 -1.77 -6.71
C GLY A 91 -4.82 -0.54 -7.56
N GLY A 92 -5.36 0.53 -6.96
CA GLY A 92 -5.26 1.89 -7.45
C GLY A 92 -3.84 2.40 -7.23
N ASP A 93 -3.70 3.54 -6.57
CA ASP A 93 -2.37 3.99 -6.15
C ASP A 93 -2.33 4.10 -4.61
N PRO A 94 -1.48 3.32 -3.93
CA PRO A 94 -1.29 3.44 -2.48
C PRO A 94 -0.83 4.84 -2.04
N LEU A 95 -0.25 5.63 -2.93
CA LEU A 95 0.19 7.01 -2.67
C LEU A 95 -0.85 8.05 -3.09
N HIS A 96 -2.03 7.65 -3.58
CA HIS A 96 -3.15 8.56 -3.81
C HIS A 96 -3.45 9.36 -2.53
N PRO A 97 -3.84 10.67 -2.61
CA PRO A 97 -4.11 11.50 -1.43
C PRO A 97 -5.09 10.91 -0.42
N SER A 98 -6.05 10.09 -0.86
CA SER A 98 -6.97 9.37 0.04
C SER A 98 -6.33 8.19 0.78
N ASN A 99 -5.18 7.68 0.33
CA ASN A 99 -4.59 6.43 0.81
C ASN A 99 -3.29 6.64 1.58
N ILE A 100 -2.44 7.58 1.16
CA ILE A 100 -1.05 7.71 1.61
C ILE A 100 -0.90 7.75 3.14
N SER A 101 -1.78 8.46 3.83
CA SER A 101 -1.73 8.56 5.31
C SER A 101 -2.01 7.21 5.97
N ALA A 102 -3.04 6.49 5.49
CA ALA A 102 -3.43 5.19 6.02
C ALA A 102 -2.41 4.11 5.68
N VAL A 103 -1.93 4.07 4.43
CA VAL A 103 -0.88 3.15 3.99
C VAL A 103 0.40 3.36 4.78
N THR A 104 0.81 4.61 5.02
CA THR A 104 2.00 4.92 5.84
C THR A 104 1.84 4.41 7.27
N ALA A 105 0.68 4.69 7.91
CA ALA A 105 0.41 4.25 9.27
C ALA A 105 0.38 2.72 9.37
N PHE A 106 -0.21 2.05 8.39
CA PHE A 106 -0.29 0.59 8.36
C PHE A 106 1.06 -0.06 8.06
N ALA A 107 1.84 0.47 7.11
CA ALA A 107 3.21 0.02 6.84
C ALA A 107 4.10 0.11 8.09
N LYS A 108 3.96 1.19 8.87
CA LYS A 108 4.65 1.34 10.16
C LYS A 108 4.27 0.24 11.14
N LYS A 109 2.96 -0.01 11.35
CA LYS A 109 2.47 -1.10 12.23
C LYS A 109 3.03 -2.46 11.81
N ILE A 110 3.04 -2.73 10.49
CA ILE A 110 3.58 -3.98 9.96
C ILE A 110 5.08 -4.09 10.23
N ARG A 111 5.85 -3.03 9.99
CA ARG A 111 7.29 -3.03 10.22
C ARG A 111 7.63 -3.26 11.71
N GLU A 112 6.87 -2.66 12.62
CA GLU A 112 7.05 -2.82 14.06
C GLU A 112 6.72 -4.25 14.52
N ARG A 113 5.66 -4.85 13.99
CA ARG A 113 5.21 -6.20 14.38
C ARG A 113 6.00 -7.31 13.67
N TYR A 114 6.39 -7.08 12.42
CA TYR A 114 7.03 -8.09 11.56
C TYR A 114 8.32 -7.56 10.93
N PRO A 115 9.40 -7.38 11.70
CA PRO A 115 10.65 -6.79 11.18
C PRO A 115 11.31 -7.62 10.08
N ASN A 116 11.01 -8.92 9.99
CA ASN A 116 11.56 -9.84 9.00
C ASN A 116 10.68 -10.03 7.76
N LYS A 117 9.46 -9.48 7.73
CA LYS A 117 8.58 -9.54 6.57
C LYS A 117 8.85 -8.35 5.65
N THR A 118 8.81 -8.56 4.35
CA THR A 118 9.08 -7.50 3.38
C THR A 118 7.81 -6.72 3.02
N ILE A 119 7.96 -5.42 2.79
CA ILE A 119 6.89 -4.52 2.38
C ILE A 119 7.19 -4.00 0.98
N TRP A 120 6.31 -4.30 0.04
CA TRP A 120 6.36 -3.84 -1.34
C TRP A 120 5.26 -2.83 -1.60
N LEU A 121 5.52 -1.88 -2.49
CA LEU A 121 4.54 -0.88 -2.89
C LEU A 121 4.64 -0.62 -4.40
N TYR A 122 3.48 -0.62 -5.07
CA TYR A 122 3.33 -0.21 -6.46
C TYR A 122 2.74 1.19 -6.52
N THR A 123 3.29 2.04 -7.37
CA THR A 123 2.76 3.39 -7.63
C THR A 123 2.97 3.80 -9.07
N GLY A 124 2.07 4.62 -9.60
CA GLY A 124 2.26 5.25 -10.90
C GLY A 124 3.23 6.44 -10.87
N SER A 125 3.52 6.99 -9.69
CA SER A 125 4.51 8.07 -9.52
C SER A 125 5.93 7.55 -9.66
N THR A 126 6.85 8.42 -10.06
CA THR A 126 8.28 8.08 -10.15
C THR A 126 8.96 8.17 -8.78
N TRP A 127 10.07 7.46 -8.60
CA TRP A 127 10.87 7.53 -7.38
C TRP A 127 11.27 8.97 -7.01
N GLU A 128 11.63 9.74 -7.99
CA GLU A 128 12.04 11.14 -7.83
C GLU A 128 10.94 12.00 -7.22
N GLU A 129 9.67 11.66 -7.48
CA GLU A 129 8.51 12.35 -6.91
C GLU A 129 8.21 11.91 -5.48
N ILE A 130 8.46 10.63 -5.16
CA ILE A 130 7.99 10.03 -3.90
C ILE A 130 9.07 9.77 -2.85
N GLN A 131 10.35 9.93 -3.20
CA GLN A 131 11.48 9.56 -2.33
C GLN A 131 11.48 10.22 -0.94
N ASN A 132 10.77 11.34 -0.79
CA ASN A 132 10.64 12.08 0.47
C ASN A 132 9.34 11.75 1.23
N GLU A 133 8.48 10.88 0.69
CA GLU A 133 7.25 10.49 1.37
C GLU A 133 7.55 9.64 2.62
N ALA A 134 6.78 9.87 3.68
CA ALA A 134 7.02 9.21 4.97
C ALA A 134 6.92 7.67 4.91
N VAL A 135 6.17 7.12 3.96
CA VAL A 135 6.03 5.67 3.78
C VAL A 135 7.32 4.99 3.34
N VAL A 136 8.17 5.71 2.59
CA VAL A 136 9.38 5.16 1.95
C VAL A 136 10.32 4.50 2.97
N GLN A 137 10.44 5.04 4.17
CA GLN A 137 11.29 4.47 5.22
C GLN A 137 10.87 3.07 5.69
N TYR A 138 9.64 2.66 5.39
CA TYR A 138 9.11 1.35 5.81
C TYR A 138 9.17 0.31 4.69
N LEU A 139 9.45 0.73 3.43
CA LEU A 139 9.45 -0.13 2.26
C LEU A 139 10.77 -0.88 2.08
N ASP A 140 10.66 -2.12 1.56
CA ASP A 140 11.81 -2.87 1.06
C ASP A 140 11.95 -2.71 -0.46
N VAL A 141 10.83 -2.72 -1.18
CA VAL A 141 10.80 -2.58 -2.64
C VAL A 141 9.68 -1.64 -3.06
N CYS A 142 9.98 -0.78 -4.02
CA CYS A 142 9.02 0.08 -4.70
C CYS A 142 9.03 -0.23 -6.20
N VAL A 143 7.85 -0.51 -6.76
CA VAL A 143 7.67 -0.58 -8.21
C VAL A 143 7.05 0.75 -8.64
N ASP A 144 7.84 1.56 -9.35
CA ASP A 144 7.52 2.94 -9.67
C ASP A 144 7.20 3.15 -11.16
N GLY A 145 6.48 4.23 -11.43
CA GLY A 145 6.16 4.71 -12.77
C GLY A 145 4.84 4.19 -13.34
N GLU A 146 4.20 5.03 -14.15
CA GLU A 146 2.93 4.72 -14.80
C GLU A 146 3.05 3.53 -15.76
N PHE A 147 2.01 2.70 -15.79
CA PHE A 147 1.89 1.67 -16.82
C PHE A 147 1.75 2.30 -18.20
N GLN A 148 2.59 1.89 -19.12
CA GLN A 148 2.57 2.32 -20.52
C GLN A 148 2.29 1.12 -21.43
N VAL A 149 1.09 1.07 -22.01
CA VAL A 149 0.64 -0.07 -22.84
C VAL A 149 1.58 -0.32 -24.02
N ASP A 150 2.16 0.73 -24.62
CA ASP A 150 3.10 0.59 -25.74
C ASP A 150 4.45 -0.04 -25.33
N LYS A 151 4.69 -0.17 -24.03
CA LYS A 151 5.88 -0.80 -23.42
C LYS A 151 5.51 -2.02 -22.59
N ALA A 152 4.26 -2.48 -22.71
CA ALA A 152 3.78 -3.65 -21.97
C ALA A 152 4.51 -4.91 -22.45
N ASP A 153 4.91 -5.74 -21.48
CA ASP A 153 5.59 -7.01 -21.76
C ASP A 153 5.29 -7.98 -20.61
N THR A 154 4.60 -9.06 -20.92
CA THR A 154 4.19 -10.07 -19.96
C THR A 154 5.33 -10.94 -19.43
N SER A 155 6.52 -10.87 -20.05
CA SER A 155 7.72 -11.53 -19.57
C SER A 155 8.44 -10.77 -18.45
N LEU A 156 8.09 -9.50 -18.24
CA LEU A 156 8.69 -8.70 -17.18
C LEU A 156 8.24 -9.18 -15.80
N ARG A 157 9.21 -9.34 -14.92
CA ARG A 157 8.94 -9.77 -13.56
C ARG A 157 8.52 -8.57 -12.70
N TRP A 158 7.39 -8.69 -11.99
CA TRP A 158 6.81 -7.71 -11.04
C TRP A 158 6.45 -6.34 -11.60
N LYS A 159 6.45 -6.14 -12.90
CA LYS A 159 6.05 -4.88 -13.52
C LYS A 159 5.33 -5.14 -14.84
N GLY A 160 4.42 -4.24 -15.21
CA GLY A 160 3.59 -4.41 -16.41
C GLY A 160 4.21 -3.86 -17.69
N SER A 161 5.12 -2.89 -17.59
CA SER A 161 5.76 -2.22 -18.72
C SER A 161 7.22 -1.92 -18.46
N SER A 162 8.02 -1.88 -19.54
CA SER A 162 9.49 -1.81 -19.44
C SER A 162 10.02 -0.49 -18.86
N ASN A 163 9.23 0.59 -18.90
CA ASN A 163 9.57 1.87 -18.29
C ASN A 163 9.51 1.87 -16.76
N GLN A 164 8.76 0.95 -16.16
CA GLN A 164 8.66 0.84 -14.69
C GLN A 164 9.95 0.26 -14.11
N ARG A 165 10.26 0.65 -12.86
CA ARG A 165 11.47 0.19 -12.16
C ARG A 165 11.08 -0.57 -10.90
N VAL A 166 11.76 -1.66 -10.63
CA VAL A 166 11.66 -2.40 -9.36
C VAL A 166 12.85 -1.96 -8.51
N ILE A 167 12.61 -1.13 -7.52
CA ILE A 167 13.64 -0.40 -6.77
C ILE A 167 13.85 -1.05 -5.41
N ASN A 168 15.10 -1.37 -5.09
CA ASN A 168 15.52 -1.74 -3.74
C ASN A 168 15.62 -0.48 -2.88
N VAL A 169 14.61 -0.24 -2.04
CA VAL A 169 14.48 1.00 -1.28
C VAL A 169 15.61 1.19 -0.26
N PRO A 170 15.94 0.21 0.60
CA PRO A 170 17.03 0.39 1.56
C PRO A 170 18.38 0.66 0.90
N ALA A 171 18.70 -0.03 -0.20
CA ALA A 171 19.95 0.20 -0.93
C ALA A 171 19.96 1.58 -1.59
N THR A 172 18.84 2.00 -2.18
CA THR A 172 18.70 3.31 -2.81
C THR A 172 18.90 4.45 -1.80
N LEU A 173 18.27 4.35 -0.63
CA LEU A 173 18.43 5.33 0.44
C LEU A 173 19.86 5.40 0.98
N ARG A 174 20.52 4.26 1.13
CA ARG A 174 21.90 4.19 1.61
C ARG A 174 22.91 4.76 0.61
N GLU A 175 22.69 4.49 -0.68
CA GLU A 175 23.64 4.88 -1.74
C GLU A 175 23.37 6.28 -2.31
N GLY A 176 22.20 6.87 -2.04
CA GLY A 176 21.77 8.15 -2.61
C GLY A 176 21.55 8.13 -4.12
N LYS A 177 21.41 6.95 -4.71
CA LYS A 177 21.09 6.73 -6.13
C LYS A 177 20.20 5.50 -6.26
N ILE A 178 19.40 5.42 -7.32
CA ILE A 178 18.52 4.28 -7.56
C ILE A 178 19.31 2.99 -7.70
N VAL A 179 18.99 2.02 -6.85
CA VAL A 179 19.48 0.65 -6.92
C VAL A 179 18.30 -0.25 -7.26
N LEU A 180 18.39 -0.96 -8.37
CA LEU A 180 17.33 -1.86 -8.78
C LEU A 180 17.32 -3.12 -7.90
N HIS A 181 16.15 -3.62 -7.63
CA HIS A 181 15.96 -4.92 -6.99
C HIS A 181 16.34 -6.01 -7.98
N CYS A 182 17.33 -6.82 -7.62
CA CYS A 182 17.76 -7.91 -8.47
C CYS A 182 16.67 -8.98 -8.54
N ALA A 183 16.13 -9.16 -9.75
CA ALA A 183 15.44 -10.39 -10.09
C ALA A 183 16.51 -11.47 -10.24
N ASN A 184 16.64 -12.37 -9.25
CA ASN A 184 17.38 -13.60 -9.40
C ASN A 184 16.57 -14.59 -10.25
#